data_29d356329ad6cb8dc709ae6ff14be8e6
#
_entry.id   29d356329ad6cb8dc709ae6ff14be8e6
#
_cell.length_a   1.000
_cell.length_b   1.000
_cell.length_c   1.000
_cell.angle_alpha   90.00
_cell.angle_beta   90.00
_cell.angle_gamma   90.00
#
_symmetry.space_group_name_H-M   'P 1'
#
loop_
_entity.id
_entity.type
_entity.pdbx_description
1 polymer ?
#
loop_
_entity_poly.entity_id
_entity_poly.type
_entity_poly.pdbx_seq_one_letter_code
_entity_poly.pdbx_strand_id
1 'polypeptide(L)'
;QPPSVNEVNSIKVLKYELMAFSALLNKNEKSAEKWMQQATEAEETTTYNYGPPNIVKPSFELYGEWLVDKDRKKEARQQFEKVLERAPKRRLAMMGLENTKS
;
A
#
# COMPACT_ATOMS: atom_id res chain seq x y z
N GLN A 1 14.78 11.20 22.01
CA GLN A 1 13.37 10.88 22.24
C GLN A 1 12.99 9.61 21.47
N PRO A 2 12.16 8.77 22.06
CA PRO A 2 11.70 7.62 21.33
C PRO A 2 10.78 8.05 20.16
N PRO A 3 10.77 7.31 19.04
CA PRO A 3 9.91 7.65 17.93
C PRO A 3 8.44 7.51 18.31
N SER A 4 7.59 8.30 17.68
CA SER A 4 6.14 8.21 17.87
C SER A 4 5.62 6.88 17.29
N VAL A 5 4.39 6.50 17.68
CA VAL A 5 3.74 5.32 17.14
C VAL A 5 3.61 5.42 15.62
N ASN A 6 3.27 6.62 15.11
CA ASN A 6 3.16 6.82 13.65
C ASN A 6 4.49 6.66 12.95
N GLU A 7 5.59 7.14 13.57
CA GLU A 7 6.92 6.96 12.99
C GLU A 7 7.31 5.49 12.94
N VAL A 8 7.03 4.73 14.00
CA VAL A 8 7.30 3.30 14.04
C VAL A 8 6.48 2.58 12.97
N ASN A 9 5.20 2.92 12.82
CA ASN A 9 4.34 2.29 11.83
C ASN A 9 4.79 2.63 10.41
N SER A 10 5.26 3.86 10.17
CA SER A 10 5.78 4.25 8.87
C SER A 10 7.02 3.44 8.49
N ILE A 11 7.89 3.19 9.47
CA ILE A 11 9.07 2.35 9.28
C ILE A 11 8.65 0.91 8.96
N LYS A 12 7.63 0.40 9.66
CA LYS A 12 7.11 -0.94 9.38
C LYS A 12 6.54 -1.05 7.97
N VAL A 13 5.77 -0.05 7.53
CA VAL A 13 5.21 -0.02 6.18
C VAL A 13 6.34 -0.13 5.16
N LEU A 14 7.36 0.71 5.29
CA LEU A 14 8.50 0.69 4.37
C LEU A 14 9.20 -0.67 4.39
N LYS A 15 9.43 -1.21 5.58
CA LYS A 15 10.08 -2.51 5.73
C LYS A 15 9.29 -3.60 4.98
N TYR A 16 7.99 -3.65 5.19
CA TYR A 16 7.16 -4.67 4.56
C TYR A 16 7.08 -4.48 3.04
N GLU A 17 7.05 -3.23 2.56
CA GLU A 17 7.08 -2.97 1.13
C GLU A 17 8.39 -3.45 0.51
N LEU A 18 9.52 -3.23 1.18
CA LEU A 18 10.81 -3.72 0.70
C LEU A 18 10.86 -5.24 0.69
N MET A 19 10.27 -5.89 1.69
CA MET A 19 10.20 -7.35 1.72
C MET A 19 9.30 -7.88 0.60
N ALA A 20 8.22 -7.16 0.28
CA ALA A 20 7.36 -7.54 -0.83
C ALA A 20 8.12 -7.43 -2.16
N PHE A 21 8.87 -6.36 -2.37
CA PHE A 21 9.69 -6.23 -3.59
C PHE A 21 10.72 -7.33 -3.69
N SER A 22 11.38 -7.67 -2.58
CA SER A 22 12.34 -8.76 -2.57
C SER A 22 11.69 -10.09 -2.97
N ALA A 23 10.50 -10.35 -2.44
CA ALA A 23 9.76 -11.57 -2.77
C ALA A 23 9.38 -11.60 -4.25
N LEU A 24 8.99 -10.45 -4.82
CA LEU A 24 8.66 -10.35 -6.24
C LEU A 24 9.89 -10.63 -7.12
N LEU A 25 11.04 -10.11 -6.71
CA LEU A 25 12.30 -10.37 -7.45
C LEU A 25 12.65 -11.86 -7.42
N ASN A 26 12.30 -12.56 -6.36
CA ASN A 26 12.54 -13.99 -6.23
C ASN A 26 11.38 -14.82 -6.79
N LYS A 27 10.40 -14.18 -7.42
CA LYS A 27 9.23 -14.82 -8.03
C LYS A 27 8.38 -15.59 -7.02
N ASN A 28 8.41 -15.14 -5.76
CA ASN A 28 7.62 -15.74 -4.68
C ASN A 28 6.38 -14.89 -4.42
N GLU A 29 5.34 -15.12 -5.23
CA GLU A 29 4.14 -14.28 -5.17
C GLU A 29 3.35 -14.43 -3.86
N LYS A 30 3.34 -15.62 -3.28
CA LYS A 30 2.65 -15.83 -1.99
C LYS A 30 3.28 -15.00 -0.89
N SER A 31 4.61 -14.98 -0.81
CA SER A 31 5.32 -14.16 0.16
C SER A 31 5.13 -12.68 -0.12
N ALA A 32 5.17 -12.31 -1.41
CA ALA A 32 4.95 -10.91 -1.80
C ALA A 32 3.58 -10.41 -1.32
N GLU A 33 2.53 -11.18 -1.57
CA GLU A 33 1.19 -10.79 -1.13
C GLU A 33 1.11 -10.71 0.39
N LYS A 34 1.70 -11.65 1.09
CA LYS A 34 1.75 -11.64 2.55
C LYS A 34 2.36 -10.35 3.08
N TRP A 35 3.50 -9.95 2.50
CA TRP A 35 4.18 -8.72 2.95
C TRP A 35 3.40 -7.46 2.58
N MET A 36 2.72 -7.46 1.43
CA MET A 36 1.85 -6.35 1.07
C MET A 36 0.68 -6.21 2.04
N GLN A 37 0.09 -7.33 2.46
CA GLN A 37 -0.98 -7.32 3.44
C GLN A 37 -0.49 -6.82 4.79
N GLN A 38 0.71 -7.22 5.22
CA GLN A 38 1.31 -6.72 6.46
C GLN A 38 1.53 -5.20 6.37
N ALA A 39 1.98 -4.73 5.21
CA ALA A 39 2.19 -3.30 5.02
C ALA A 39 0.87 -2.53 5.11
N THR A 40 -0.20 -3.04 4.50
CA THR A 40 -1.50 -2.36 4.58
C THR A 40 -2.04 -2.35 6.01
N GLU A 41 -1.85 -3.41 6.77
CA GLU A 41 -2.27 -3.45 8.17
C GLU A 41 -1.52 -2.40 9.00
N ALA A 42 -0.21 -2.28 8.80
CA ALA A 42 0.58 -1.28 9.49
C ALA A 42 0.17 0.14 9.10
N GLU A 43 -0.11 0.36 7.83
CA GLU A 43 -0.54 1.66 7.34
C GLU A 43 -1.91 2.03 7.90
N GLU A 44 -2.81 1.06 8.03
CA GLU A 44 -4.16 1.29 8.51
C GLU A 44 -4.17 1.88 9.93
N THR A 45 -3.17 1.53 10.75
CA THR A 45 -3.05 2.06 12.11
C THR A 45 -2.31 3.39 12.16
N THR A 46 -1.80 3.88 11.02
CA THR A 46 -1.08 5.15 10.93
C THR A 46 -2.07 6.29 10.74
N THR A 47 -1.88 7.37 11.52
CA THR A 47 -2.71 8.56 11.42
C THR A 47 -2.10 9.55 10.44
N TYR A 48 -2.90 10.08 9.52
CA TYR A 48 -2.43 11.02 8.50
C TYR A 48 -2.89 12.44 8.81
N ASN A 49 -2.80 12.88 10.07
CA ASN A 49 -3.22 14.23 10.45
C ASN A 49 -2.46 15.32 9.69
N TYR A 50 -1.23 15.04 9.35
CA TYR A 50 -0.36 15.97 8.62
C TYR A 50 0.05 15.42 7.26
N GLY A 51 -0.67 14.41 6.80
CA GLY A 51 -0.35 13.72 5.57
C GLY A 51 0.67 12.61 5.78
N PRO A 52 0.77 11.68 4.82
CA PRO A 52 1.77 10.60 4.89
C PRO A 52 3.16 11.15 4.62
N PRO A 53 4.22 10.47 5.12
CA PRO A 53 5.58 10.83 4.71
C PRO A 53 5.71 10.76 3.19
N ASN A 54 6.30 11.78 2.59
CA ASN A 54 6.34 11.91 1.14
C ASN A 54 7.19 10.85 0.44
N ILE A 55 8.06 10.20 1.20
CA ILE A 55 9.01 9.25 0.62
C ILE A 55 8.50 7.81 0.62
N VAL A 56 7.35 7.56 1.23
CA VAL A 56 6.79 6.20 1.32
C VAL A 56 5.56 6.11 0.42
N LYS A 57 5.61 5.17 -0.53
CA LYS A 57 4.45 4.88 -1.35
C LYS A 57 3.36 4.24 -0.48
N PRO A 58 2.10 4.69 -0.57
CA PRO A 58 1.03 4.04 0.18
C PRO A 58 0.97 2.55 -0.12
N SER A 59 0.97 1.73 0.92
CA SER A 59 0.96 0.28 0.75
C SER A 59 -0.32 -0.21 0.08
N PHE A 60 -1.44 0.46 0.34
CA PHE A 60 -2.70 0.15 -0.34
C PHE A 60 -2.57 0.34 -1.85
N GLU A 61 -1.82 1.36 -2.29
CA GLU A 61 -1.61 1.61 -3.71
C GLU A 61 -0.70 0.55 -4.32
N LEU A 62 0.37 0.19 -3.61
CA LEU A 62 1.27 -0.88 -4.05
C LEU A 62 0.52 -2.21 -4.19
N TYR A 63 -0.26 -2.57 -3.19
CA TYR A 63 -1.03 -3.81 -3.20
C TYR A 63 -2.09 -3.76 -4.30
N GLY A 64 -2.78 -2.62 -4.44
CA GLY A 64 -3.77 -2.45 -5.50
C GLY A 64 -3.18 -2.65 -6.89
N GLU A 65 -2.02 -2.08 -7.16
CA GLU A 65 -1.34 -2.22 -8.45
C GLU A 65 -0.98 -3.69 -8.72
N TRP A 66 -0.49 -4.37 -7.71
CA TRP A 66 -0.16 -5.80 -7.83
C TRP A 66 -1.42 -6.62 -8.12
N LEU A 67 -2.52 -6.30 -7.45
CA LEU A 67 -3.79 -7.00 -7.64
C LEU A 67 -4.34 -6.80 -9.06
N VAL A 68 -4.22 -5.60 -9.62
CA VAL A 68 -4.59 -5.33 -11.00
C VAL A 68 -3.77 -6.21 -11.94
N ASP A 69 -2.47 -6.30 -11.69
CA ASP A 69 -1.57 -7.11 -12.50
C ASP A 69 -1.96 -8.59 -12.46
N LYS A 70 -2.54 -9.04 -11.36
CA LYS A 70 -3.01 -10.42 -11.20
C LYS A 70 -4.47 -10.62 -11.62
N ASP A 71 -5.06 -9.60 -12.23
CA ASP A 71 -6.46 -9.61 -12.69
C ASP A 71 -7.46 -9.79 -11.53
N ARG A 72 -7.08 -9.36 -10.34
CA ARG A 72 -7.93 -9.37 -9.15
C ARG A 72 -8.49 -7.95 -8.93
N LYS A 73 -9.23 -7.47 -9.90
CA LYS A 73 -9.67 -6.07 -9.97
C LYS A 73 -10.59 -5.65 -8.84
N LYS A 74 -11.47 -6.54 -8.38
CA LYS A 74 -12.38 -6.23 -7.29
C LYS A 74 -11.63 -5.94 -5.99
N GLU A 75 -10.62 -6.73 -5.69
CA GLU A 75 -9.79 -6.52 -4.51
C GLU A 75 -8.91 -5.28 -4.66
N ALA A 76 -8.37 -5.07 -5.87
CA ALA A 76 -7.57 -3.88 -6.17
C ALA A 76 -8.37 -2.61 -5.94
N ARG A 77 -9.63 -2.61 -6.37
CA ARG A 77 -10.52 -1.46 -6.20
C ARG A 77 -10.64 -1.07 -4.72
N GLN A 78 -10.79 -2.05 -3.85
CA GLN A 78 -10.89 -1.80 -2.41
C GLN A 78 -9.64 -1.11 -1.88
N GLN A 79 -8.45 -1.53 -2.36
CA GLN A 79 -7.20 -0.92 -1.91
C GLN A 79 -7.08 0.53 -2.39
N PHE A 80 -7.42 0.80 -3.64
CA PHE A 80 -7.36 2.17 -4.17
C PHE A 80 -8.37 3.09 -3.48
N GLU A 81 -9.55 2.58 -3.17
CA GLU A 81 -10.54 3.34 -2.43
C GLU A 81 -10.02 3.76 -1.06
N LYS A 82 -9.28 2.88 -0.38
CA LYS A 82 -8.67 3.21 0.91
C LYS A 82 -7.62 4.32 0.77
N VAL A 83 -6.84 4.31 -0.30
CA VAL A 83 -5.89 5.40 -0.55
C VAL A 83 -6.64 6.73 -0.69
N LEU A 84 -7.72 6.72 -1.46
CA LEU A 84 -8.48 7.95 -1.73
C LEU A 84 -9.24 8.46 -0.52
N GLU A 85 -9.61 7.59 0.43
CA GLU A 85 -10.17 8.03 1.70
C GLU A 85 -9.18 8.91 2.48
N ARG A 86 -7.90 8.59 2.39
CA ARG A 86 -6.84 9.30 3.11
C ARG A 86 -6.23 10.43 2.31
N ALA A 87 -6.21 10.29 1.00
CA ALA A 87 -5.63 11.28 0.08
C ALA A 87 -6.53 11.40 -1.15
N PRO A 88 -7.64 12.14 -1.06
CA PRO A 88 -8.65 12.17 -2.13
C PRO A 88 -8.16 12.64 -3.49
N LYS A 89 -7.07 13.41 -3.51
CA LYS A 89 -6.53 13.93 -4.77
C LYS A 89 -5.31 13.16 -5.28
N ARG A 90 -5.03 12.00 -4.71
CA ARG A 90 -3.86 11.23 -5.15
C ARG A 90 -4.10 10.66 -6.53
N ARG A 91 -3.37 11.20 -7.51
CA ARG A 91 -3.56 10.89 -8.92
C ARG A 91 -3.35 9.42 -9.27
N LEU A 92 -2.28 8.81 -8.71
CA LEU A 92 -1.99 7.41 -9.02
C LEU A 92 -3.09 6.47 -8.52
N ALA A 93 -3.70 6.78 -7.36
CA ALA A 93 -4.80 5.99 -6.86
C ALA A 93 -6.05 6.16 -7.73
N MET A 94 -6.30 7.36 -8.22
CA MET A 94 -7.42 7.61 -9.13
C MET A 94 -7.23 6.85 -10.44
N MET A 95 -6.01 6.85 -10.97
CA MET A 95 -5.69 6.10 -12.19
C MET A 95 -5.81 4.59 -11.96
N GLY A 96 -5.36 4.13 -10.79
CA GLY A 96 -5.48 2.74 -10.41
C GLY A 96 -6.94 2.31 -10.35
N LEU A 97 -7.80 3.15 -9.75
CA LEU A 97 -9.22 2.86 -9.65
C LEU A 97 -9.86 2.76 -11.04
N GLU A 98 -9.47 3.65 -11.98
CA GLU A 98 -9.92 3.55 -13.37
C GLU A 98 -9.54 2.21 -13.98
N ASN A 99 -8.34 1.73 -13.70
CA ASN A 99 -7.86 0.45 -14.23
C ASN A 99 -8.62 -0.75 -13.68
N THR A 100 -9.40 -0.58 -12.62
CA THR A 100 -10.24 -1.67 -12.07
C THR A 100 -11.62 -1.73 -12.73
N LYS A 101 -11.95 -0.74 -13.56
CA LYS A 101 -13.21 -0.75 -14.32
C LYS A 101 -12.99 -1.60 -15.58
N SER A 102 -13.85 -2.51 -15.83
CA SER A 102 -13.74 -3.37 -17.00
C SER A 102 -14.62 -2.90 -18.13
#